data_3fb0229ae37b9529da12784e798c68f2
#
_entry.id   3fb0229ae37b9529da12784e798c68f2
#
_cell.length_a   1.000
_cell.length_b   1.000
_cell.length_c   1.000
_cell.angle_alpha   90.00
_cell.angle_beta   90.00
_cell.angle_gamma   90.00
#
_symmetry.space_group_name_H-M   'P 1'
#
loop_
_entity.id
_entity.type
_entity.pdbx_description
1 polymer ?
#
loop_
_entity_poly.entity_id
_entity_poly.type
_entity_poly.pdbx_seq_one_letter_code
_entity_poly.pdbx_strand_id
1 'polypeptide(L)'
;MRSLLLQRIFFFFYSFAWILAKPLLKKHKRLREGYAERVAGGAWSDMAEKKPVTLWIQAASGGEAYLTLALLKYIPKTHARCHILCTSMTKQGMEVLQKGKQAFEKAWREKYTEDCPKISLCYFPFDDKKSMQKAFLLARPKICILLETELWPHFMRLCKANKSLLFVVNARMTEKTHKAYQKIKWIFTGFNPDKIFATRKQDKAYYQDIFPQSTCVFMHNIKFDTVYQELNCAMQAAKDNSLKKVFAPNVCVYLFASVRQEEELELLALIEKLHAKKTKSAICIVPRHVARFAEWKKALQEKGLFVHFAAELFENNKQMQAQDIIVWNRFGDLKDLYALADYVFVGGSLAPLGGQNFLEALVYGIIPHTGIYLHNFLWAFEMQDKTKNLAEENLLCLHENTAMLAETFLALPEEKSTQHTQIQERFKIWLKPLIGDTKRIMQEILENAE
;
A
#
# COMPACT_ATOMS: atom_id res chain seq x y z
N MET A 1 15.52 -37.96 8.18
CA MET A 1 15.68 -38.48 6.80
C MET A 1 14.41 -38.32 5.93
N ARG A 2 13.22 -38.76 6.35
CA ARG A 2 11.98 -38.64 5.54
C ARG A 2 11.65 -37.18 5.09
N SER A 3 11.80 -36.20 5.95
CA SER A 3 11.46 -34.79 5.60
C SER A 3 12.40 -34.21 4.54
N LEU A 4 13.67 -34.53 4.56
CA LEU A 4 14.65 -34.07 3.56
C LEU A 4 14.41 -34.72 2.18
N LEU A 5 13.98 -36.00 2.15
CA LEU A 5 13.62 -36.67 0.90
C LEU A 5 12.37 -36.02 0.29
N LEU A 6 11.32 -35.83 1.08
CA LEU A 6 10.10 -35.15 0.63
C LEU A 6 10.38 -33.75 0.12
N GLN A 7 11.25 -32.98 0.80
CA GLN A 7 11.66 -31.66 0.39
C GLN A 7 12.38 -31.67 -0.98
N ARG A 8 13.30 -32.66 -1.22
CA ARG A 8 13.95 -32.83 -2.52
C ARG A 8 12.95 -33.13 -3.63
N ILE A 9 11.98 -34.01 -3.35
CA ILE A 9 10.91 -34.38 -4.28
C ILE A 9 10.06 -33.12 -4.59
N PHE A 10 9.68 -32.36 -3.58
CA PHE A 10 8.94 -31.10 -3.79
C PHE A 10 9.70 -30.13 -4.70
N PHE A 11 10.98 -29.84 -4.41
CA PHE A 11 11.78 -28.93 -5.22
C PHE A 11 12.01 -29.42 -6.65
N PHE A 12 12.01 -30.74 -6.86
CA PHE A 12 12.05 -31.31 -8.20
C PHE A 12 10.75 -30.99 -8.96
N PHE A 13 9.58 -31.33 -8.39
CA PHE A 13 8.30 -31.04 -9.03
C PHE A 13 8.00 -29.54 -9.14
N TYR A 14 8.36 -28.74 -8.15
CA TYR A 14 8.23 -27.30 -8.18
C TYR A 14 9.05 -26.67 -9.32
N SER A 15 10.30 -27.11 -9.48
CA SER A 15 11.14 -26.68 -10.61
C SER A 15 10.60 -27.16 -11.95
N PHE A 16 10.06 -28.36 -12.02
CA PHE A 16 9.45 -28.91 -13.22
C PHE A 16 8.18 -28.12 -13.61
N ALA A 17 7.32 -27.79 -12.64
CA ALA A 17 6.15 -26.97 -12.88
C ALA A 17 6.54 -25.58 -13.47
N TRP A 18 7.63 -24.98 -12.99
CA TRP A 18 8.16 -23.73 -13.55
C TRP A 18 8.64 -23.87 -15.00
N ILE A 19 9.27 -25.01 -15.35
CA ILE A 19 9.72 -25.29 -16.75
C ILE A 19 8.50 -25.29 -17.67
N LEU A 20 7.40 -25.94 -17.27
CA LEU A 20 6.17 -25.98 -18.05
C LEU A 20 5.44 -24.62 -18.09
N ALA A 21 5.44 -23.88 -17.00
CA ALA A 21 4.74 -22.60 -16.91
C ALA A 21 5.43 -21.47 -17.70
N LYS A 22 6.76 -21.41 -17.73
CA LYS A 22 7.52 -20.31 -18.35
C LYS A 22 7.11 -19.96 -19.79
N PRO A 23 6.92 -20.91 -20.73
CA PRO A 23 6.49 -20.60 -22.08
C PRO A 23 5.11 -19.91 -22.13
N LEU A 24 4.20 -20.33 -21.24
CA LEU A 24 2.86 -19.74 -21.12
C LEU A 24 2.95 -18.33 -20.51
N LEU A 25 3.78 -18.16 -19.48
CA LEU A 25 3.99 -16.88 -18.80
C LEU A 25 4.62 -15.83 -19.70
N LYS A 26 5.46 -16.24 -20.67
CA LYS A 26 6.01 -15.34 -21.70
C LYS A 26 4.91 -14.66 -22.54
N LYS A 27 3.80 -15.35 -22.76
CA LYS A 27 2.63 -14.83 -23.50
C LYS A 27 1.63 -14.11 -22.61
N HIS A 28 1.72 -14.26 -21.29
CA HIS A 28 0.76 -13.70 -20.35
C HIS A 28 0.89 -12.16 -20.27
N LYS A 29 -0.22 -11.43 -20.48
CA LYS A 29 -0.27 -9.96 -20.59
C LYS A 29 0.48 -9.21 -19.46
N ARG A 30 0.38 -9.69 -18.22
CA ARG A 30 1.00 -9.04 -17.04
C ARG A 30 2.46 -9.45 -16.79
N LEU A 31 2.91 -10.61 -17.30
CA LEU A 31 4.24 -11.16 -17.00
C LEU A 31 5.19 -11.11 -18.22
N ARG A 32 4.66 -10.80 -19.40
CA ARG A 32 5.42 -10.57 -20.61
C ARG A 32 6.43 -9.43 -20.47
N GLU A 33 6.01 -8.35 -19.80
CA GLU A 33 6.87 -7.22 -19.49
C GLU A 33 7.95 -7.65 -18.50
N GLY A 34 9.20 -7.30 -18.77
CA GLY A 34 10.35 -7.69 -17.96
C GLY A 34 10.67 -9.20 -17.99
N TYR A 35 10.17 -9.97 -18.98
CA TYR A 35 10.39 -11.42 -19.03
C TYR A 35 11.89 -11.79 -19.04
N ALA A 36 12.73 -11.03 -19.74
CA ALA A 36 14.17 -11.24 -19.76
C ALA A 36 14.77 -11.15 -18.34
N GLU A 37 14.34 -10.17 -17.56
CA GLU A 37 14.78 -9.99 -16.17
C GLU A 37 14.24 -11.11 -15.26
N ARG A 38 13.00 -11.57 -15.50
CA ARG A 38 12.39 -12.67 -14.72
C ARG A 38 13.11 -14.03 -14.92
N VAL A 39 13.92 -14.16 -15.95
CA VAL A 39 14.84 -15.29 -16.15
C VAL A 39 16.29 -14.92 -15.82
N ALA A 40 16.47 -13.86 -15.05
CA ALA A 40 17.76 -13.30 -14.64
C ALA A 40 18.66 -12.92 -15.84
N GLY A 41 18.06 -12.35 -16.89
CA GLY A 41 18.73 -11.71 -18.02
C GLY A 41 18.51 -10.20 -18.01
N GLY A 42 18.81 -9.51 -19.12
CA GLY A 42 18.63 -8.06 -19.20
C GLY A 42 19.39 -7.30 -18.12
N ALA A 43 18.70 -6.43 -17.36
CA ALA A 43 19.31 -5.61 -16.30
C ALA A 43 20.06 -6.40 -15.23
N TRP A 44 19.78 -7.70 -15.05
CA TRP A 44 20.55 -8.57 -14.18
C TRP A 44 21.99 -8.80 -14.67
N SER A 45 22.22 -8.82 -15.97
CA SER A 45 23.57 -9.01 -16.54
C SER A 45 24.50 -7.88 -16.15
N ASP A 46 23.97 -6.65 -16.01
CA ASP A 46 24.74 -5.49 -15.58
C ASP A 46 25.15 -5.54 -14.10
N MET A 47 24.63 -6.48 -13.34
CA MET A 47 24.99 -6.69 -11.93
C MET A 47 26.32 -7.44 -11.78
N ALA A 48 26.76 -8.21 -12.79
CA ALA A 48 27.98 -9.03 -12.71
C ALA A 48 29.24 -8.21 -12.46
N GLU A 49 29.33 -7.02 -13.07
CA GLU A 49 30.49 -6.11 -12.97
C GLU A 49 30.39 -5.16 -11.76
N LYS A 50 29.29 -5.21 -11.01
CA LYS A 50 29.02 -4.32 -9.88
C LYS A 50 29.50 -4.94 -8.56
N LYS A 51 29.68 -4.07 -7.54
CA LYS A 51 29.89 -4.53 -6.17
C LYS A 51 28.74 -5.44 -5.72
N PRO A 52 28.99 -6.42 -4.85
CA PRO A 52 27.94 -7.24 -4.26
C PRO A 52 26.81 -6.37 -3.70
N VAL A 53 25.58 -6.87 -3.82
CA VAL A 53 24.40 -6.20 -3.28
C VAL A 53 24.45 -6.28 -1.76
N THR A 54 24.42 -5.13 -1.10
CA THR A 54 24.32 -5.07 0.36
C THR A 54 22.92 -5.51 0.80
N LEU A 55 21.90 -4.98 0.13
CA LEU A 55 20.51 -5.17 0.50
C LEU A 55 19.65 -5.46 -0.73
N TRP A 56 18.99 -6.61 -0.75
CA TRP A 56 17.98 -6.96 -1.75
C TRP A 56 16.59 -6.90 -1.12
N ILE A 57 15.73 -5.97 -1.56
CA ILE A 57 14.36 -5.82 -1.11
C ILE A 57 13.41 -6.29 -2.21
N GLN A 58 12.54 -7.26 -1.87
CA GLN A 58 11.52 -7.77 -2.78
C GLN A 58 10.15 -7.20 -2.43
N ALA A 59 9.48 -6.61 -3.44
CA ALA A 59 8.12 -6.11 -3.39
C ALA A 59 7.26 -6.78 -4.48
N ALA A 60 6.23 -7.54 -4.12
CA ALA A 60 5.41 -8.23 -5.11
C ALA A 60 4.45 -7.30 -5.86
N SER A 61 4.04 -6.22 -5.23
CA SER A 61 2.99 -5.32 -5.73
C SER A 61 3.37 -3.84 -5.66
N GLY A 62 2.51 -2.97 -6.23
CA GLY A 62 2.65 -1.52 -6.08
C GLY A 62 2.55 -1.06 -4.63
N GLY A 63 1.70 -1.70 -3.81
CA GLY A 63 1.58 -1.40 -2.39
C GLY A 63 2.88 -1.66 -1.62
N GLU A 64 3.50 -2.83 -1.86
CA GLU A 64 4.78 -3.18 -1.24
C GLU A 64 5.96 -2.36 -1.78
N ALA A 65 5.89 -1.89 -3.03
CA ALA A 65 6.86 -0.94 -3.56
C ALA A 65 6.87 0.36 -2.74
N TYR A 66 5.72 0.87 -2.29
CA TYR A 66 5.67 2.01 -1.37
C TYR A 66 6.29 1.69 0.00
N LEU A 67 6.11 0.46 0.53
CA LEU A 67 6.79 0.03 1.75
C LEU A 67 8.30 0.00 1.57
N THR A 68 8.79 -0.49 0.41
CA THR A 68 10.20 -0.43 0.04
C THR A 68 10.73 1.01 0.09
N LEU A 69 10.02 1.95 -0.52
CA LEU A 69 10.42 3.37 -0.51
C LEU A 69 10.43 3.96 0.89
N ALA A 70 9.50 3.55 1.75
CA ALA A 70 9.49 3.98 3.15
C ALA A 70 10.73 3.47 3.91
N LEU A 71 11.15 2.22 3.68
CA LEU A 71 12.39 1.67 4.25
C LEU A 71 13.63 2.42 3.75
N LEU A 72 13.72 2.70 2.44
CA LEU A 72 14.86 3.40 1.85
C LEU A 72 15.11 4.78 2.48
N LYS A 73 14.08 5.50 2.92
CA LYS A 73 14.24 6.80 3.59
C LYS A 73 15.08 6.75 4.86
N TYR A 74 15.22 5.57 5.46
CA TYR A 74 15.97 5.39 6.70
C TYR A 74 17.34 4.75 6.52
N ILE A 75 17.84 4.67 5.28
CA ILE A 75 19.24 4.32 5.00
C ILE A 75 20.13 5.41 5.64
N PRO A 76 21.05 5.07 6.56
CA PRO A 76 21.91 6.05 7.20
C PRO A 76 23.07 6.48 6.28
N LYS A 77 23.62 7.65 6.55
CA LYS A 77 24.75 8.23 5.80
C LYS A 77 25.97 7.28 5.76
N THR A 78 26.20 6.52 6.82
CA THR A 78 27.28 5.52 6.90
C THR A 78 27.22 4.46 5.79
N HIS A 79 26.04 4.27 5.18
CA HIS A 79 25.77 3.34 4.09
C HIS A 79 25.71 4.01 2.70
N ALA A 80 26.25 5.23 2.54
CA ALA A 80 26.26 5.96 1.27
C ALA A 80 26.89 5.16 0.10
N ARG A 81 27.79 4.23 0.38
CA ARG A 81 28.45 3.39 -0.63
C ARG A 81 27.85 2.01 -0.80
N CYS A 82 26.71 1.72 -0.16
CA CYS A 82 26.05 0.43 -0.31
C CYS A 82 25.38 0.30 -1.69
N HIS A 83 25.20 -0.95 -2.13
CA HIS A 83 24.45 -1.30 -3.31
C HIS A 83 23.12 -1.94 -2.89
N ILE A 84 22.02 -1.30 -3.26
CA ILE A 84 20.67 -1.74 -2.94
C ILE A 84 20.01 -2.23 -4.22
N LEU A 85 19.46 -3.44 -4.19
CA LEU A 85 18.64 -4.00 -5.25
C LEU A 85 17.19 -4.00 -4.78
N CYS A 86 16.32 -3.31 -5.50
CA CYS A 86 14.88 -3.38 -5.30
C CYS A 86 14.24 -4.13 -6.47
N THR A 87 13.45 -5.13 -6.18
CA THR A 87 12.76 -5.93 -7.20
C THR A 87 11.25 -5.88 -7.01
N SER A 88 10.51 -5.97 -8.12
CA SER A 88 9.05 -6.11 -8.09
C SER A 88 8.54 -7.15 -9.06
N MET A 89 7.38 -7.75 -8.75
CA MET A 89 6.71 -8.69 -9.66
C MET A 89 5.76 -8.01 -10.63
N THR A 90 5.38 -6.75 -10.41
CA THR A 90 4.37 -6.06 -11.23
C THR A 90 4.94 -4.83 -11.92
N LYS A 91 4.37 -4.50 -13.08
CA LYS A 91 4.66 -3.24 -13.79
C LYS A 91 4.41 -2.03 -12.88
N GLN A 92 3.26 -1.99 -12.22
CA GLN A 92 2.91 -0.92 -11.30
C GLN A 92 3.95 -0.77 -10.17
N GLY A 93 4.43 -1.88 -9.60
CA GLY A 93 5.48 -1.85 -8.59
C GLY A 93 6.80 -1.30 -9.14
N MET A 94 7.20 -1.70 -10.35
CA MET A 94 8.39 -1.15 -11.02
C MET A 94 8.27 0.36 -11.29
N GLU A 95 7.13 0.83 -11.76
CA GLU A 95 6.87 2.27 -11.97
C GLU A 95 6.98 3.07 -10.66
N VAL A 96 6.43 2.53 -9.57
CA VAL A 96 6.54 3.15 -8.23
C VAL A 96 7.99 3.19 -7.77
N LEU A 97 8.73 2.08 -7.90
CA LEU A 97 10.14 2.01 -7.52
C LEU A 97 11.00 2.97 -8.37
N GLN A 98 10.73 3.09 -9.65
CA GLN A 98 11.49 3.96 -10.56
C GLN A 98 11.32 5.44 -10.20
N LYS A 99 10.08 5.88 -9.99
CA LYS A 99 9.78 7.25 -9.51
C LYS A 99 10.39 7.49 -8.12
N GLY A 100 10.24 6.52 -7.22
CA GLY A 100 10.76 6.62 -5.86
C GLY A 100 12.28 6.66 -5.79
N LYS A 101 12.99 5.92 -6.66
CA LYS A 101 14.45 6.01 -6.79
C LYS A 101 14.90 7.42 -7.14
N GLN A 102 14.28 8.05 -8.15
CA GLN A 102 14.61 9.41 -8.54
C GLN A 102 14.40 10.41 -7.39
N ALA A 103 13.28 10.28 -6.67
CA ALA A 103 12.98 11.11 -5.51
C ALA A 103 13.98 10.89 -4.36
N PHE A 104 14.36 9.64 -4.10
CA PHE A 104 15.38 9.28 -3.09
C PHE A 104 16.74 9.87 -3.43
N GLU A 105 17.22 9.68 -4.66
CA GLU A 105 18.52 10.20 -5.11
C GLU A 105 18.58 11.73 -5.04
N LYS A 106 17.48 12.42 -5.39
CA LYS A 106 17.35 13.88 -5.25
C LYS A 106 17.43 14.29 -3.78
N ALA A 107 16.59 13.73 -2.92
CA ALA A 107 16.54 14.03 -1.49
C ALA A 107 17.88 13.73 -0.78
N TRP A 108 18.57 12.66 -1.21
CA TRP A 108 19.89 12.31 -0.67
C TRP A 108 20.92 13.39 -1.00
N ARG A 109 21.00 13.84 -2.26
CA ARG A 109 21.93 14.90 -2.69
C ARG A 109 21.65 16.24 -2.03
N GLU A 110 20.38 16.56 -1.80
CA GLU A 110 19.98 17.77 -1.07
C GLU A 110 20.39 17.74 0.41
N LYS A 111 20.39 16.57 1.02
CA LYS A 111 20.69 16.38 2.44
C LYS A 111 22.17 16.11 2.72
N TYR A 112 22.83 15.43 1.80
CA TYR A 112 24.22 14.97 1.96
C TYR A 112 25.04 15.33 0.72
N THR A 113 26.24 15.87 0.91
CA THR A 113 27.16 16.21 -0.18
C THR A 113 27.98 15.03 -0.69
N GLU A 114 27.80 13.85 -0.12
CA GLU A 114 28.58 12.64 -0.37
C GLU A 114 27.89 11.68 -1.37
N ASP A 115 28.63 10.59 -1.68
CA ASP A 115 28.12 9.52 -2.53
C ASP A 115 26.70 9.07 -2.11
N CYS A 116 25.85 8.81 -3.10
CA CYS A 116 24.50 8.27 -2.88
C CYS A 116 24.53 6.74 -2.99
N PRO A 117 23.76 6.01 -2.14
CA PRO A 117 23.62 4.58 -2.32
C PRO A 117 23.19 4.23 -3.73
N LYS A 118 23.85 3.23 -4.32
CA LYS A 118 23.49 2.77 -5.67
C LYS A 118 22.22 1.94 -5.61
N ILE A 119 21.14 2.40 -6.23
CA ILE A 119 19.89 1.65 -6.33
C ILE A 119 19.77 1.02 -7.71
N SER A 120 19.72 -0.30 -7.77
CA SER A 120 19.37 -1.07 -8.96
C SER A 120 17.93 -1.56 -8.88
N LEU A 121 17.23 -1.53 -10.02
CA LEU A 121 15.85 -1.98 -10.13
C LEU A 121 15.79 -3.11 -11.16
N CYS A 122 15.14 -4.21 -10.81
CA CYS A 122 14.89 -5.34 -11.70
C CYS A 122 13.52 -5.95 -11.43
N TYR A 123 12.92 -6.61 -12.41
CA TYR A 123 11.82 -7.52 -12.12
C TYR A 123 12.34 -8.71 -11.32
N PHE A 124 11.56 -9.11 -10.31
CA PHE A 124 11.90 -10.29 -9.50
C PHE A 124 11.97 -11.54 -10.37
N PRO A 125 13.02 -12.35 -10.25
CA PRO A 125 13.16 -13.57 -11.03
C PRO A 125 12.04 -14.55 -10.72
N PHE A 126 11.64 -15.34 -11.70
CA PHE A 126 10.78 -16.50 -11.41
C PHE A 126 11.46 -17.38 -10.38
N ASP A 127 10.68 -17.85 -9.39
CA ASP A 127 11.19 -18.66 -8.28
C ASP A 127 11.49 -20.11 -8.73
N ASP A 128 12.10 -20.26 -9.90
CA ASP A 128 12.66 -21.51 -10.39
C ASP A 128 14.15 -21.61 -10.11
N LYS A 129 14.65 -22.83 -10.01
CA LYS A 129 16.02 -23.11 -9.65
C LYS A 129 17.05 -22.33 -10.50
N LYS A 130 16.92 -22.36 -11.84
CA LYS A 130 17.92 -21.76 -12.75
C LYS A 130 17.91 -20.22 -12.69
N SER A 131 16.74 -19.61 -12.81
CA SER A 131 16.61 -18.16 -12.78
C SER A 131 17.05 -17.58 -11.45
N MET A 132 16.64 -18.21 -10.35
CA MET A 132 16.97 -17.73 -9.03
C MET A 132 18.45 -17.94 -8.69
N GLN A 133 19.07 -19.10 -9.04
CA GLN A 133 20.50 -19.32 -8.89
C GLN A 133 21.33 -18.29 -9.66
N LYS A 134 20.94 -17.99 -10.92
CA LYS A 134 21.61 -16.98 -11.74
C LYS A 134 21.51 -15.59 -11.10
N ALA A 135 20.35 -15.21 -10.60
CA ALA A 135 20.16 -13.94 -9.92
C ALA A 135 21.04 -13.82 -8.67
N PHE A 136 21.11 -14.85 -7.83
CA PHE A 136 21.99 -14.86 -6.66
C PHE A 136 23.48 -14.82 -7.01
N LEU A 137 23.89 -15.51 -8.08
CA LEU A 137 25.26 -15.44 -8.57
C LEU A 137 25.66 -14.03 -9.01
N LEU A 138 24.74 -13.32 -9.66
CA LEU A 138 24.97 -11.96 -10.14
C LEU A 138 24.88 -10.91 -9.03
N ALA A 139 23.88 -11.00 -8.17
CA ALA A 139 23.63 -10.03 -7.10
C ALA A 139 24.54 -10.26 -5.87
N ARG A 140 24.80 -11.48 -5.49
CA ARG A 140 25.59 -11.86 -4.29
C ARG A 140 25.12 -11.09 -3.05
N PRO A 141 23.80 -11.14 -2.69
CA PRO A 141 23.27 -10.30 -1.64
C PRO A 141 23.79 -10.69 -0.27
N LYS A 142 24.13 -9.70 0.58
CA LYS A 142 24.42 -9.94 2.00
C LYS A 142 23.12 -10.10 2.79
N ILE A 143 22.15 -9.23 2.54
CA ILE A 143 20.86 -9.19 3.23
C ILE A 143 19.74 -9.22 2.21
N CYS A 144 18.72 -10.02 2.50
CA CYS A 144 17.48 -10.13 1.73
C CYS A 144 16.30 -9.75 2.62
N ILE A 145 15.39 -8.90 2.09
CA ILE A 145 14.14 -8.51 2.74
C ILE A 145 12.98 -8.94 1.88
N LEU A 146 12.07 -9.73 2.46
CA LEU A 146 10.74 -10.01 1.92
C LEU A 146 9.71 -9.14 2.65
N LEU A 147 8.78 -8.56 1.91
CA LEU A 147 7.72 -7.73 2.47
C LEU A 147 6.42 -8.52 2.62
N GLU A 148 5.70 -8.24 3.68
CA GLU A 148 4.37 -8.82 3.97
C GLU A 148 4.37 -10.37 3.99
N THR A 149 3.74 -11.03 2.98
CA THR A 149 3.54 -12.50 2.99
C THR A 149 4.29 -13.20 1.86
N GLU A 150 5.37 -12.63 1.38
CA GLU A 150 6.11 -13.09 0.20
C GLU A 150 7.11 -14.22 0.54
N LEU A 151 6.61 -15.47 0.64
CA LEU A 151 7.45 -16.63 0.95
C LEU A 151 7.78 -17.41 -0.34
N TRP A 152 8.98 -17.19 -0.88
CA TRP A 152 9.46 -17.79 -2.13
C TRP A 152 10.43 -18.94 -1.86
N PRO A 153 10.06 -20.23 -2.11
CA PRO A 153 10.85 -21.38 -1.67
C PRO A 153 12.28 -21.44 -2.19
N HIS A 154 12.53 -21.20 -3.49
CA HIS A 154 13.89 -21.20 -4.02
C HIS A 154 14.69 -19.99 -3.55
N PHE A 155 14.06 -18.81 -3.48
CA PHE A 155 14.70 -17.60 -2.96
C PHE A 155 15.19 -17.81 -1.51
N MET A 156 14.30 -18.26 -0.62
CA MET A 156 14.62 -18.51 0.79
C MET A 156 15.73 -19.57 0.94
N ARG A 157 15.63 -20.64 0.14
CA ARG A 157 16.67 -21.67 0.12
C ARG A 157 18.03 -21.13 -0.31
N LEU A 158 18.05 -20.23 -1.29
CA LEU A 158 19.30 -19.63 -1.78
C LEU A 158 19.85 -18.58 -0.83
N CYS A 159 19.03 -17.84 -0.09
CA CYS A 159 19.52 -17.01 1.01
C CYS A 159 20.37 -17.85 1.96
N LYS A 160 19.84 -18.98 2.42
CA LYS A 160 20.58 -19.86 3.33
C LYS A 160 21.85 -20.45 2.70
N ALA A 161 21.76 -20.93 1.44
CA ALA A 161 22.90 -21.52 0.73
C ALA A 161 24.05 -20.52 0.50
N ASN A 162 23.73 -19.25 0.29
CA ASN A 162 24.71 -18.17 0.07
C ASN A 162 25.07 -17.42 1.36
N LYS A 163 24.60 -17.87 2.53
CA LYS A 163 24.81 -17.23 3.83
C LYS A 163 24.30 -15.77 3.87
N SER A 164 23.30 -15.46 3.04
CA SER A 164 22.61 -14.18 3.09
C SER A 164 21.63 -14.20 4.26
N LEU A 165 21.59 -13.13 5.05
CA LEU A 165 20.57 -12.97 6.08
C LEU A 165 19.19 -12.71 5.42
N LEU A 166 18.17 -13.32 5.96
CA LEU A 166 16.80 -13.21 5.45
C LEU A 166 15.86 -12.62 6.49
N PHE A 167 15.27 -11.48 6.18
CA PHE A 167 14.29 -10.81 7.00
C PHE A 167 12.92 -10.81 6.32
N VAL A 168 11.85 -10.98 7.10
CA VAL A 168 10.48 -10.68 6.66
C VAL A 168 10.01 -9.45 7.42
N VAL A 169 9.70 -8.38 6.70
CA VAL A 169 9.38 -7.06 7.28
C VAL A 169 7.94 -6.69 6.95
N ASN A 170 7.27 -6.03 7.89
CA ASN A 170 5.84 -5.72 7.80
C ASN A 170 5.01 -6.99 7.62
N ALA A 171 5.43 -8.08 8.26
CA ALA A 171 4.88 -9.41 8.08
C ALA A 171 3.42 -9.46 8.53
N ARG A 172 2.56 -9.93 7.64
CA ARG A 172 1.14 -10.14 7.89
C ARG A 172 0.67 -11.41 7.19
N MET A 173 -0.34 -12.07 7.75
CA MET A 173 -0.86 -13.29 7.18
C MET A 173 -2.35 -13.45 7.51
N THR A 174 -3.17 -13.78 6.52
CA THR A 174 -4.56 -14.14 6.77
C THR A 174 -4.66 -15.57 7.33
N GLU A 175 -5.72 -15.86 8.06
CA GLU A 175 -5.98 -17.23 8.55
C GLU A 175 -6.01 -18.26 7.41
N LYS A 176 -6.62 -17.90 6.27
CA LYS A 176 -6.65 -18.75 5.07
C LYS A 176 -5.25 -19.06 4.56
N THR A 177 -4.37 -18.05 4.51
CA THR A 177 -2.98 -18.20 4.07
C THR A 177 -2.18 -19.02 5.08
N HIS A 178 -2.37 -18.78 6.38
CA HIS A 178 -1.75 -19.58 7.45
C HIS A 178 -2.10 -21.05 7.32
N LYS A 179 -3.41 -21.38 7.22
CA LYS A 179 -3.87 -22.79 7.02
C LYS A 179 -3.26 -23.45 5.78
N ALA A 180 -3.05 -22.69 4.71
CA ALA A 180 -2.37 -23.19 3.51
C ALA A 180 -0.89 -23.47 3.76
N TYR A 181 -0.15 -22.52 4.34
CA TYR A 181 1.27 -22.68 4.66
C TYR A 181 1.53 -23.76 5.73
N GLN A 182 0.65 -23.91 6.70
CA GLN A 182 0.76 -24.94 7.74
C GLN A 182 0.84 -26.34 7.15
N LYS A 183 0.08 -26.61 6.07
CA LYS A 183 0.11 -27.91 5.38
C LYS A 183 1.45 -28.19 4.69
N ILE A 184 2.19 -27.14 4.32
CA ILE A 184 3.42 -27.24 3.55
C ILE A 184 4.64 -26.69 4.30
N LYS A 185 4.53 -26.39 5.60
CA LYS A 185 5.63 -25.79 6.38
C LYS A 185 6.93 -26.61 6.38
N TRP A 186 6.81 -27.93 6.19
CA TRP A 186 7.94 -28.83 6.03
C TRP A 186 8.85 -28.48 4.83
N ILE A 187 8.34 -27.75 3.82
CA ILE A 187 9.10 -27.28 2.66
C ILE A 187 10.21 -26.32 3.10
N PHE A 188 9.94 -25.49 4.10
CA PHE A 188 10.83 -24.44 4.58
C PHE A 188 11.85 -24.92 5.63
N THR A 189 11.81 -26.22 6.01
CA THR A 189 12.75 -26.75 7.01
C THR A 189 14.20 -26.54 6.59
N GLY A 190 14.98 -25.86 7.43
CA GLY A 190 16.40 -25.58 7.21
C GLY A 190 16.73 -24.29 6.46
N PHE A 191 15.72 -23.50 6.04
CA PHE A 191 15.91 -22.16 5.46
C PHE A 191 14.87 -21.16 5.95
N ASN A 192 14.71 -21.15 7.27
CA ASN A 192 13.86 -20.17 7.95
C ASN A 192 14.42 -18.75 7.81
N PRO A 193 13.57 -17.72 7.80
CA PRO A 193 14.02 -16.34 8.00
C PRO A 193 14.80 -16.19 9.30
N ASP A 194 15.83 -15.37 9.31
CA ASP A 194 16.60 -15.09 10.53
C ASP A 194 15.77 -14.29 11.52
N LYS A 195 15.02 -13.30 11.02
CA LYS A 195 14.08 -12.53 11.84
C LYS A 195 12.85 -12.11 11.06
N ILE A 196 11.71 -12.08 11.77
CA ILE A 196 10.39 -11.73 11.23
C ILE A 196 9.81 -10.61 12.07
N PHE A 197 9.46 -9.49 11.45
CA PHE A 197 8.83 -8.33 12.06
C PHE A 197 7.34 -8.33 11.70
N ALA A 198 6.49 -8.78 12.61
CA ALA A 198 5.07 -9.00 12.41
C ALA A 198 4.24 -7.82 12.91
N THR A 199 3.16 -7.46 12.18
CA THR A 199 2.38 -6.25 12.46
C THR A 199 1.26 -6.44 13.48
N ARG A 200 0.87 -7.69 13.80
CA ARG A 200 -0.17 -8.02 14.79
C ARG A 200 0.26 -9.23 15.61
N LYS A 201 -0.33 -9.39 16.81
CA LYS A 201 -0.13 -10.61 17.62
C LYS A 201 -0.46 -11.88 16.85
N GLN A 202 -1.55 -11.86 16.10
CA GLN A 202 -1.99 -13.00 15.31
C GLN A 202 -1.01 -13.32 14.19
N ASP A 203 -0.48 -12.30 13.48
CA ASP A 203 0.54 -12.49 12.46
C ASP A 203 1.79 -13.12 13.05
N LYS A 204 2.24 -12.63 14.21
CA LYS A 204 3.39 -13.20 14.94
C LYS A 204 3.15 -14.68 15.26
N ALA A 205 1.97 -15.03 15.77
CA ALA A 205 1.64 -16.43 16.09
C ALA A 205 1.64 -17.32 14.84
N TYR A 206 1.08 -16.84 13.73
CA TYR A 206 1.07 -17.57 12.47
C TYR A 206 2.48 -17.81 11.92
N TYR A 207 3.33 -16.80 11.94
CA TYR A 207 4.71 -16.93 11.49
C TYR A 207 5.55 -17.85 12.41
N GLN A 208 5.34 -17.80 13.74
CA GLN A 208 6.00 -18.70 14.69
C GLN A 208 5.61 -20.16 14.50
N ASP A 209 4.34 -20.45 14.14
CA ASP A 209 3.91 -21.80 13.83
C ASP A 209 4.59 -22.34 12.55
N ILE A 210 4.74 -21.50 11.51
CA ILE A 210 5.38 -21.92 10.25
C ILE A 210 6.90 -21.98 10.40
N PHE A 211 7.52 -21.04 11.11
CA PHE A 211 8.95 -20.87 11.29
C PHE A 211 9.33 -20.85 12.77
N PRO A 212 9.26 -21.99 13.47
CA PRO A 212 9.50 -22.05 14.92
C PRO A 212 10.93 -21.70 15.33
N GLN A 213 11.87 -21.74 14.38
CA GLN A 213 13.29 -21.38 14.61
C GLN A 213 13.59 -19.91 14.32
N SER A 214 12.66 -19.17 13.71
CA SER A 214 12.86 -17.75 13.44
C SER A 214 12.57 -16.90 14.67
N THR A 215 13.33 -15.81 14.84
CA THR A 215 13.02 -14.79 15.84
C THR A 215 11.86 -13.95 15.34
N CYS A 216 10.67 -14.07 15.94
CA CYS A 216 9.50 -13.28 15.58
C CYS A 216 9.29 -12.15 16.59
N VAL A 217 9.34 -10.91 16.13
CA VAL A 217 9.11 -9.73 16.96
C VAL A 217 7.95 -8.90 16.41
N PHE A 218 7.38 -8.06 17.26
CA PHE A 218 6.33 -7.13 16.85
C PHE A 218 6.94 -5.87 16.23
N MET A 219 6.23 -5.31 15.24
CA MET A 219 6.44 -3.96 14.71
C MET A 219 5.12 -3.28 14.40
N HIS A 220 5.04 -1.98 14.56
CA HIS A 220 3.94 -1.21 13.98
C HIS A 220 4.06 -1.18 12.46
N ASN A 221 2.92 -1.16 11.78
CA ASN A 221 2.91 -1.16 10.31
C ASN A 221 3.66 0.06 9.74
N ILE A 222 4.53 -0.17 8.77
CA ILE A 222 5.31 0.88 8.07
C ILE A 222 4.42 2.05 7.59
N LYS A 223 3.15 1.77 7.28
CA LYS A 223 2.21 2.79 6.83
C LYS A 223 1.96 3.88 7.85
N PHE A 224 2.09 3.61 9.15
CA PHE A 224 1.95 4.66 10.18
C PHE A 224 3.05 5.72 10.04
N ASP A 225 4.30 5.32 9.82
CA ASP A 225 5.39 6.27 9.57
C ASP A 225 5.14 7.12 8.32
N THR A 226 4.61 6.50 7.26
CA THR A 226 4.28 7.20 6.01
C THR A 226 3.15 8.19 6.22
N VAL A 227 2.07 7.79 6.88
CA VAL A 227 0.92 8.64 7.18
C VAL A 227 1.32 9.82 8.07
N TYR A 228 2.19 9.60 9.06
CA TYR A 228 2.70 10.66 9.93
C TYR A 228 3.52 11.71 9.16
N GLN A 229 4.36 11.27 8.20
CA GLN A 229 5.09 12.19 7.33
C GLN A 229 4.13 13.00 6.44
N GLU A 230 3.13 12.33 5.84
CA GLU A 230 2.11 13.00 5.03
C GLU A 230 1.31 14.01 5.84
N LEU A 231 0.93 13.68 7.08
CA LEU A 231 0.21 14.58 7.99
C LEU A 231 1.02 15.85 8.26
N ASN A 232 2.32 15.72 8.59
CA ASN A 232 3.16 16.90 8.81
C ASN A 232 3.30 17.76 7.54
N CYS A 233 3.39 17.15 6.37
CA CYS A 233 3.39 17.87 5.10
C CYS A 233 2.05 18.57 4.83
N ALA A 234 0.93 17.89 5.06
CA ALA A 234 -0.42 18.43 4.84
C ALA A 234 -0.71 19.64 5.74
N MET A 235 -0.30 19.58 7.00
CA MET A 235 -0.43 20.71 7.94
C MET A 235 0.35 21.95 7.47
N GLN A 236 1.48 21.75 6.77
CA GLN A 236 2.29 22.84 6.22
C GLN A 236 1.80 23.33 4.85
N ALA A 237 1.32 22.41 4.00
CA ALA A 237 0.98 22.65 2.59
C ALA A 237 -0.47 23.11 2.34
N ALA A 238 -1.29 23.29 3.37
CA ALA A 238 -2.73 23.65 3.22
C ALA A 238 -2.98 24.94 2.41
N LYS A 239 -1.96 25.67 2.01
CA LYS A 239 -2.05 26.92 1.25
C LYS A 239 -2.10 26.74 -0.27
N ASP A 240 -1.53 25.67 -0.85
CA ASP A 240 -1.24 25.54 -2.29
C ASP A 240 -2.08 24.52 -3.06
N ASN A 241 -3.29 24.20 -2.58
CA ASN A 241 -4.16 23.26 -3.28
C ASN A 241 -4.70 23.87 -4.59
N SER A 242 -4.26 23.34 -5.73
CA SER A 242 -4.64 23.81 -7.08
C SER A 242 -6.14 23.63 -7.37
N LEU A 243 -6.82 22.73 -6.65
CA LEU A 243 -8.24 22.46 -6.81
C LEU A 243 -9.16 23.41 -6.03
N LYS A 244 -8.61 24.34 -5.22
CA LYS A 244 -9.42 25.32 -4.46
C LYS A 244 -10.36 26.12 -5.36
N LYS A 245 -9.95 26.39 -6.60
CA LYS A 245 -10.76 27.14 -7.56
C LYS A 245 -11.93 26.33 -8.14
N VAL A 246 -11.93 24.99 -7.96
CA VAL A 246 -12.97 24.12 -8.51
C VAL A 246 -14.26 24.19 -7.69
N PHE A 247 -14.16 24.48 -6.39
CA PHE A 247 -15.32 24.58 -5.51
C PHE A 247 -15.55 26.04 -5.11
N ALA A 248 -16.80 26.48 -5.15
CA ALA A 248 -17.17 27.80 -4.64
C ALA A 248 -16.88 27.91 -3.11
N PRO A 249 -16.47 29.05 -2.59
CA PRO A 249 -15.93 29.17 -1.21
C PRO A 249 -16.88 28.70 -0.11
N ASN A 250 -18.19 28.88 -0.29
CA ASN A 250 -19.22 28.62 0.73
C ASN A 250 -19.99 27.32 0.52
N VAL A 251 -19.53 26.47 -0.42
CA VAL A 251 -20.20 25.21 -0.72
C VAL A 251 -19.64 24.11 0.20
N CYS A 252 -20.55 23.44 0.92
CA CYS A 252 -20.21 22.25 1.70
C CYS A 252 -20.03 21.04 0.77
N VAL A 253 -18.91 20.33 0.88
CA VAL A 253 -18.51 19.27 -0.06
C VAL A 253 -18.64 17.89 0.59
N TYR A 254 -19.54 17.06 0.06
CA TYR A 254 -19.63 15.64 0.37
C TYR A 254 -18.79 14.85 -0.63
N LEU A 255 -17.74 14.18 -0.16
CA LEU A 255 -16.84 13.38 -0.99
C LEU A 255 -17.11 11.88 -0.80
N PHE A 256 -17.47 11.20 -1.87
CA PHE A 256 -17.55 9.73 -1.95
C PHE A 256 -16.25 9.20 -2.59
N ALA A 257 -15.28 8.88 -1.77
CA ALA A 257 -13.91 8.55 -2.19
C ALA A 257 -13.73 7.06 -2.49
N SER A 258 -13.11 6.74 -3.63
CA SER A 258 -12.73 5.37 -4.00
C SER A 258 -13.88 4.37 -4.03
N VAL A 259 -15.06 4.79 -4.45
CA VAL A 259 -16.29 3.98 -4.52
C VAL A 259 -16.09 2.76 -5.43
N ARG A 260 -16.58 1.61 -4.99
CA ARG A 260 -16.50 0.34 -5.71
C ARG A 260 -17.85 0.01 -6.37
N GLN A 261 -17.79 -0.78 -7.45
CA GLN A 261 -18.98 -1.18 -8.21
C GLN A 261 -20.04 -1.86 -7.33
N GLU A 262 -19.60 -2.65 -6.38
CA GLU A 262 -20.46 -3.43 -5.47
C GLU A 262 -21.28 -2.56 -4.50
N GLU A 263 -20.92 -1.27 -4.36
CA GLU A 263 -21.57 -0.29 -3.47
C GLU A 263 -22.44 0.73 -4.24
N GLU A 264 -22.32 0.77 -5.58
CA GLU A 264 -22.88 1.84 -6.40
C GLU A 264 -24.40 1.98 -6.30
N LEU A 265 -25.14 0.86 -6.33
CA LEU A 265 -26.60 0.88 -6.33
C LEU A 265 -27.17 1.55 -5.07
N GLU A 266 -26.64 1.20 -3.92
CA GLU A 266 -27.06 1.73 -2.64
C GLU A 266 -26.61 3.19 -2.45
N LEU A 267 -25.37 3.50 -2.87
CA LEU A 267 -24.85 4.87 -2.82
C LEU A 267 -25.57 5.82 -3.77
N LEU A 268 -26.03 5.36 -4.94
CA LEU A 268 -26.88 6.14 -5.83
C LEU A 268 -28.17 6.60 -5.13
N ALA A 269 -28.83 5.70 -4.38
CA ALA A 269 -30.04 6.04 -3.63
C ALA A 269 -29.75 7.03 -2.49
N LEU A 270 -28.59 6.92 -1.83
CA LEU A 270 -28.14 7.90 -0.84
C LEU A 270 -27.86 9.27 -1.46
N ILE A 271 -27.14 9.31 -2.59
CA ILE A 271 -26.79 10.55 -3.30
C ILE A 271 -28.05 11.29 -3.77
N GLU A 272 -29.06 10.57 -4.29
CA GLU A 272 -30.34 11.13 -4.66
C GLU A 272 -31.03 11.83 -3.48
N LYS A 273 -31.08 11.17 -2.32
CA LYS A 273 -31.62 11.73 -1.07
C LYS A 273 -30.83 12.93 -0.56
N LEU A 274 -29.49 12.85 -0.61
CA LEU A 274 -28.60 13.96 -0.22
C LEU A 274 -28.85 15.18 -1.11
N HIS A 275 -28.87 14.99 -2.43
CA HIS A 275 -29.10 16.06 -3.39
C HIS A 275 -30.47 16.74 -3.15
N ALA A 276 -31.52 15.97 -2.89
CA ALA A 276 -32.86 16.52 -2.61
C ALA A 276 -32.90 17.29 -1.28
N LYS A 277 -32.15 16.87 -0.25
CA LYS A 277 -32.24 17.47 1.10
C LYS A 277 -31.18 18.54 1.34
N LYS A 278 -29.98 18.41 0.75
CA LYS A 278 -28.82 19.26 1.02
C LYS A 278 -28.64 20.33 -0.07
N THR A 279 -29.35 21.44 0.09
CA THR A 279 -29.44 22.50 -0.93
C THR A 279 -28.22 23.44 -1.01
N LYS A 280 -27.36 23.47 0.06
CA LYS A 280 -26.13 24.27 0.12
C LYS A 280 -24.89 23.48 -0.11
N SER A 281 -25.02 22.22 -0.54
CA SER A 281 -23.90 21.28 -0.65
C SER A 281 -23.67 20.84 -2.09
N ALA A 282 -22.42 20.48 -2.41
CA ALA A 282 -22.04 19.80 -3.63
C ALA A 282 -21.59 18.36 -3.33
N ILE A 283 -21.78 17.47 -4.27
CA ILE A 283 -21.43 16.05 -4.14
C ILE A 283 -20.33 15.69 -5.13
N CYS A 284 -19.21 15.20 -4.63
CA CYS A 284 -18.08 14.73 -5.43
C CYS A 284 -17.95 13.21 -5.31
N ILE A 285 -17.98 12.50 -6.43
CA ILE A 285 -17.89 11.04 -6.49
C ILE A 285 -16.59 10.68 -7.20
N VAL A 286 -15.74 9.91 -6.53
CA VAL A 286 -14.46 9.41 -7.08
C VAL A 286 -14.53 7.89 -7.18
N PRO A 287 -14.92 7.32 -8.32
CA PRO A 287 -14.94 5.89 -8.52
C PRO A 287 -13.53 5.32 -8.51
N ARG A 288 -13.35 4.13 -7.93
CA ARG A 288 -12.03 3.45 -7.84
C ARG A 288 -11.47 3.05 -9.20
N HIS A 289 -12.33 2.77 -10.17
CA HIS A 289 -11.95 2.27 -11.49
C HIS A 289 -12.45 3.18 -12.62
N VAL A 290 -11.58 3.47 -13.58
CA VAL A 290 -11.87 4.33 -14.75
C VAL A 290 -13.12 3.89 -15.51
N ALA A 291 -13.27 2.58 -15.71
CA ALA A 291 -14.40 2.01 -16.41
C ALA A 291 -15.77 2.39 -15.80
N ARG A 292 -15.77 2.88 -14.55
CA ARG A 292 -17.02 3.25 -13.84
C ARG A 292 -17.37 4.73 -13.94
N PHE A 293 -16.56 5.57 -14.57
CA PHE A 293 -16.85 7.00 -14.66
C PHE A 293 -18.10 7.28 -15.50
N ALA A 294 -18.19 6.68 -16.68
CA ALA A 294 -19.33 6.88 -17.58
C ALA A 294 -20.61 6.27 -17.01
N GLU A 295 -20.52 5.10 -16.39
CA GLU A 295 -21.65 4.42 -15.76
C GLU A 295 -22.24 5.23 -14.60
N TRP A 296 -21.42 5.84 -13.77
CA TRP A 296 -21.86 6.73 -12.71
C TRP A 296 -22.61 7.94 -13.26
N LYS A 297 -22.05 8.62 -14.28
CA LYS A 297 -22.71 9.77 -14.92
C LYS A 297 -24.06 9.36 -15.49
N LYS A 298 -24.11 8.24 -16.24
CA LYS A 298 -25.33 7.71 -16.82
C LYS A 298 -26.38 7.37 -15.75
N ALA A 299 -26.02 6.64 -14.71
CA ALA A 299 -26.95 6.23 -13.65
C ALA A 299 -27.56 7.42 -12.89
N LEU A 300 -26.79 8.48 -12.66
CA LEU A 300 -27.30 9.71 -12.04
C LEU A 300 -28.21 10.50 -13.00
N GLN A 301 -27.88 10.55 -14.29
CA GLN A 301 -28.72 11.19 -15.31
C GLN A 301 -30.06 10.47 -15.48
N GLU A 302 -30.10 9.14 -15.41
CA GLU A 302 -31.33 8.34 -15.43
C GLU A 302 -32.24 8.64 -14.22
N LYS A 303 -31.67 9.17 -13.12
CA LYS A 303 -32.40 9.70 -11.96
C LYS A 303 -32.84 11.17 -12.11
N GLY A 304 -32.61 11.78 -13.28
CA GLY A 304 -32.93 13.18 -13.55
C GLY A 304 -31.93 14.17 -12.91
N LEU A 305 -30.78 13.72 -12.44
CA LEU A 305 -29.76 14.54 -11.82
C LEU A 305 -28.78 15.11 -12.87
N PHE A 306 -28.45 16.39 -12.73
CA PHE A 306 -27.43 17.01 -13.58
C PHE A 306 -26.03 16.73 -13.04
N VAL A 307 -25.14 16.19 -13.88
CA VAL A 307 -23.83 15.67 -13.47
C VAL A 307 -22.73 16.15 -14.39
N HIS A 308 -21.68 16.71 -13.79
CA HIS A 308 -20.46 17.12 -14.47
C HIS A 308 -19.36 16.04 -14.40
N PHE A 309 -18.49 15.99 -15.40
CA PHE A 309 -17.17 15.39 -15.23
C PHE A 309 -16.16 16.43 -14.75
N ALA A 310 -15.17 16.02 -13.94
CA ALA A 310 -14.10 16.91 -13.51
C ALA A 310 -13.38 17.57 -14.70
N ALA A 311 -13.07 16.81 -15.75
CA ALA A 311 -12.44 17.34 -16.96
C ALA A 311 -13.22 18.51 -17.57
N GLU A 312 -14.55 18.42 -17.65
CA GLU A 312 -15.44 19.45 -18.20
C GLU A 312 -15.35 20.78 -17.40
N LEU A 313 -15.16 20.70 -16.08
CA LEU A 313 -15.01 21.90 -15.25
C LEU A 313 -13.69 22.62 -15.52
N PHE A 314 -12.60 21.87 -15.70
CA PHE A 314 -11.29 22.45 -16.01
C PHE A 314 -11.24 23.07 -17.41
N GLU A 315 -11.82 22.39 -18.40
CA GLU A 315 -11.90 22.89 -19.78
C GLU A 315 -12.70 24.21 -19.89
N ASN A 316 -13.79 24.30 -19.11
CA ASN A 316 -14.68 25.45 -19.15
C ASN A 316 -14.42 26.50 -18.05
N ASN A 317 -13.34 26.32 -17.26
CA ASN A 317 -13.03 27.16 -16.09
C ASN A 317 -14.23 27.41 -15.16
N LYS A 318 -15.05 26.36 -14.95
CA LYS A 318 -16.30 26.40 -14.19
C LYS A 318 -16.06 26.00 -12.74
N GLN A 319 -16.68 26.71 -11.79
CA GLN A 319 -16.71 26.32 -10.38
C GLN A 319 -17.94 25.49 -10.06
N MET A 320 -17.78 24.49 -9.21
CA MET A 320 -18.88 23.77 -8.57
C MET A 320 -19.62 24.67 -7.60
N GLN A 321 -20.91 24.72 -7.77
CA GLN A 321 -21.85 25.44 -6.92
C GLN A 321 -22.63 24.47 -6.00
N ALA A 322 -23.41 25.02 -5.10
CA ALA A 322 -24.41 24.26 -4.37
C ALA A 322 -25.33 23.50 -5.35
N GLN A 323 -25.75 22.30 -5.00
CA GLN A 323 -26.53 21.36 -5.80
C GLN A 323 -25.78 20.72 -6.99
N ASP A 324 -24.53 21.06 -7.26
CA ASP A 324 -23.78 20.38 -8.30
C ASP A 324 -23.35 18.97 -7.86
N ILE A 325 -23.42 18.02 -8.80
CA ILE A 325 -22.86 16.68 -8.66
C ILE A 325 -21.73 16.52 -9.68
N ILE A 326 -20.57 16.02 -9.22
CA ILE A 326 -19.41 15.78 -10.05
C ILE A 326 -18.96 14.32 -9.94
N VAL A 327 -18.72 13.69 -11.07
CA VAL A 327 -17.97 12.45 -11.16
C VAL A 327 -16.52 12.80 -11.52
N TRP A 328 -15.61 12.51 -10.59
CA TRP A 328 -14.21 12.86 -10.73
C TRP A 328 -13.48 11.84 -11.62
N ASN A 329 -13.26 12.21 -12.86
CA ASN A 329 -12.67 11.36 -13.89
C ASN A 329 -11.17 11.66 -14.15
N ARG A 330 -10.47 12.18 -13.15
CA ARG A 330 -9.03 12.48 -13.19
C ARG A 330 -8.27 11.69 -12.13
N PHE A 331 -7.03 11.29 -12.44
CA PHE A 331 -6.17 10.56 -11.52
C PHE A 331 -5.22 11.47 -10.76
N GLY A 332 -4.89 11.08 -9.52
CA GLY A 332 -3.89 11.74 -8.71
C GLY A 332 -4.44 12.83 -7.79
N ASP A 333 -5.66 13.29 -8.02
CA ASP A 333 -6.24 14.45 -7.34
C ASP A 333 -6.91 14.12 -5.99
N LEU A 334 -7.01 12.84 -5.60
CA LEU A 334 -7.79 12.42 -4.42
C LEU A 334 -7.31 13.09 -3.12
N LYS A 335 -6.01 13.29 -2.95
CA LYS A 335 -5.43 13.98 -1.78
C LYS A 335 -5.89 15.44 -1.72
N ASP A 336 -5.88 16.11 -2.86
CA ASP A 336 -6.34 17.51 -2.96
C ASP A 336 -7.85 17.63 -2.73
N LEU A 337 -8.62 16.60 -3.14
CA LEU A 337 -10.07 16.54 -2.86
C LEU A 337 -10.34 16.33 -1.37
N TYR A 338 -9.59 15.49 -0.68
CA TYR A 338 -9.70 15.36 0.78
C TYR A 338 -9.48 16.72 1.47
N ALA A 339 -8.50 17.50 1.02
CA ALA A 339 -8.24 18.82 1.60
C ALA A 339 -9.36 19.86 1.38
N LEU A 340 -10.34 19.58 0.54
CA LEU A 340 -11.45 20.47 0.19
C LEU A 340 -12.81 19.93 0.66
N ALA A 341 -12.89 18.66 1.03
CA ALA A 341 -14.11 18.03 1.48
C ALA A 341 -14.43 18.41 2.94
N ASP A 342 -15.70 18.46 3.26
CA ASP A 342 -16.20 18.66 4.62
C ASP A 342 -16.64 17.33 5.24
N TYR A 343 -17.21 16.45 4.44
CA TYR A 343 -17.62 15.10 4.84
C TYR A 343 -17.15 14.07 3.82
N VAL A 344 -16.71 12.90 4.29
CA VAL A 344 -16.16 11.88 3.41
C VAL A 344 -16.69 10.49 3.74
N PHE A 345 -17.13 9.79 2.72
CA PHE A 345 -17.30 8.34 2.72
C PHE A 345 -16.15 7.70 1.94
N VAL A 346 -15.52 6.67 2.51
CA VAL A 346 -14.45 5.91 1.85
C VAL A 346 -14.94 4.52 1.47
N GLY A 347 -15.01 4.26 0.17
CA GLY A 347 -15.59 3.06 -0.41
C GLY A 347 -14.79 1.78 -0.21
N GLY A 348 -15.31 0.68 -0.78
CA GLY A 348 -14.79 -0.67 -0.63
C GLY A 348 -15.05 -1.26 0.75
N SER A 349 -15.94 -0.67 1.53
CA SER A 349 -16.14 -0.93 2.94
C SER A 349 -17.57 -1.30 3.32
N LEU A 350 -18.59 -0.98 2.51
CA LEU A 350 -19.97 -1.43 2.69
C LEU A 350 -20.21 -2.84 2.14
N ALA A 351 -19.37 -3.28 1.20
CA ALA A 351 -19.33 -4.65 0.71
C ALA A 351 -18.02 -5.33 1.20
N PRO A 352 -17.94 -6.69 1.22
CA PRO A 352 -16.79 -7.43 1.79
C PRO A 352 -15.52 -7.37 0.91
N LEU A 353 -15.07 -6.17 0.57
CA LEU A 353 -13.93 -5.88 -0.30
C LEU A 353 -12.66 -5.50 0.47
N GLY A 354 -12.77 -5.30 1.79
CA GLY A 354 -11.63 -5.04 2.67
C GLY A 354 -11.30 -3.57 2.91
N GLY A 355 -12.07 -2.64 2.37
CA GLY A 355 -11.89 -1.20 2.54
C GLY A 355 -10.83 -0.59 1.61
N GLN A 356 -10.92 0.73 1.45
CA GLN A 356 -9.87 1.57 0.85
C GLN A 356 -9.17 2.39 1.95
N ASN A 357 -8.14 3.15 1.60
CA ASN A 357 -7.30 3.85 2.58
C ASN A 357 -8.02 5.05 3.21
N PHE A 358 -8.69 4.83 4.31
CA PHE A 358 -9.41 5.87 5.05
C PHE A 358 -8.49 6.79 5.88
N LEU A 359 -7.23 6.37 6.14
CA LEU A 359 -6.28 7.21 6.88
C LEU A 359 -5.91 8.49 6.12
N GLU A 360 -6.03 8.47 4.79
CA GLU A 360 -5.80 9.66 3.96
C GLU A 360 -6.76 10.81 4.32
N ALA A 361 -8.02 10.52 4.62
CA ALA A 361 -8.97 11.55 5.06
C ALA A 361 -8.51 12.22 6.37
N LEU A 362 -8.03 11.45 7.33
CA LEU A 362 -7.52 11.95 8.61
C LEU A 362 -6.29 12.84 8.45
N VAL A 363 -5.43 12.55 7.46
CA VAL A 363 -4.28 13.41 7.11
C VAL A 363 -4.73 14.84 6.79
N TYR A 364 -5.91 14.98 6.18
CA TYR A 364 -6.49 16.29 5.83
C TYR A 364 -7.51 16.80 6.87
N GLY A 365 -7.60 16.14 8.02
CA GLY A 365 -8.44 16.59 9.13
C GLY A 365 -9.92 16.31 8.95
N ILE A 366 -10.28 15.27 8.21
CA ILE A 366 -11.66 14.84 8.03
C ILE A 366 -11.84 13.46 8.66
N ILE A 367 -12.89 13.32 9.49
CA ILE A 367 -13.26 12.02 10.04
C ILE A 367 -13.87 11.18 8.91
N PRO A 368 -13.25 10.04 8.53
CA PRO A 368 -13.80 9.18 7.50
C PRO A 368 -15.02 8.40 8.00
N HIS A 369 -16.03 8.30 7.15
CA HIS A 369 -17.12 7.37 7.28
C HIS A 369 -16.85 6.16 6.38
N THR A 370 -16.96 4.95 6.93
CA THR A 370 -16.74 3.69 6.20
C THR A 370 -17.80 2.66 6.56
N GLY A 371 -17.92 1.62 5.76
CA GLY A 371 -18.58 0.38 6.18
C GLY A 371 -17.70 -0.43 7.13
N ILE A 372 -18.22 -1.56 7.61
CA ILE A 372 -17.54 -2.45 8.57
C ILE A 372 -16.50 -3.39 7.93
N TYR A 373 -16.51 -3.54 6.60
CA TYR A 373 -15.62 -4.48 5.91
C TYR A 373 -14.23 -3.87 5.68
N LEU A 374 -13.40 -3.83 6.74
CA LEU A 374 -12.06 -3.21 6.75
C LEU A 374 -10.93 -4.23 6.95
N HIS A 375 -11.09 -5.48 6.49
CA HIS A 375 -10.13 -6.55 6.75
C HIS A 375 -8.73 -6.31 6.14
N ASN A 376 -8.57 -5.42 5.16
CA ASN A 376 -7.25 -4.98 4.69
C ASN A 376 -6.53 -4.04 5.66
N PHE A 377 -7.25 -3.53 6.67
CA PHE A 377 -6.77 -2.55 7.64
C PHE A 377 -6.76 -3.05 9.08
N LEU A 378 -6.87 -4.37 9.31
CA LEU A 378 -6.84 -4.95 10.66
C LEU A 378 -5.61 -4.53 11.47
N TRP A 379 -4.50 -4.25 10.80
CA TRP A 379 -3.29 -3.72 11.43
C TRP A 379 -3.49 -2.33 12.07
N ALA A 380 -4.53 -1.58 11.71
CA ALA A 380 -4.90 -0.30 12.33
C ALA A 380 -5.91 -0.45 13.50
N PHE A 381 -6.45 -1.64 13.70
CA PHE A 381 -7.42 -1.94 14.75
C PHE A 381 -6.85 -2.92 15.80
N GLU A 382 -6.11 -3.94 15.36
CA GLU A 382 -5.58 -5.01 16.19
C GLU A 382 -4.12 -4.72 16.59
N MET A 383 -3.89 -3.58 17.26
CA MET A 383 -2.57 -3.19 17.73
C MET A 383 -2.17 -3.99 18.98
N GLN A 384 -0.88 -4.19 19.19
CA GLN A 384 -0.38 -4.99 20.31
C GLN A 384 -0.42 -4.25 21.64
N ASP A 385 -0.27 -2.95 21.61
CA ASP A 385 -0.32 -2.07 22.77
C ASP A 385 -1.77 -1.74 23.17
N LYS A 386 -1.93 -1.02 24.29
CA LYS A 386 -3.24 -0.60 24.80
C LYS A 386 -3.80 0.65 24.08
N THR A 387 -3.25 1.01 22.93
CA THR A 387 -3.73 2.15 22.15
C THR A 387 -5.14 1.85 21.68
N LYS A 388 -6.08 2.73 21.98
CA LYS A 388 -7.45 2.64 21.48
C LYS A 388 -7.45 2.76 19.96
N ASN A 389 -8.32 2.01 19.30
CA ASN A 389 -8.44 2.10 17.87
C ASN A 389 -9.10 3.42 17.43
N LEU A 390 -9.06 3.73 16.13
CA LEU A 390 -9.55 5.00 15.60
C LEU A 390 -11.05 5.24 15.85
N ALA A 391 -11.86 4.18 15.88
CA ALA A 391 -13.30 4.31 16.16
C ALA A 391 -13.54 4.63 17.65
N GLU A 392 -12.78 4.02 18.57
CA GLU A 392 -12.82 4.30 20.01
C GLU A 392 -12.36 5.74 20.34
N GLU A 393 -11.48 6.30 19.52
CA GLU A 393 -11.02 7.70 19.61
C GLU A 393 -11.91 8.69 18.85
N ASN A 394 -13.04 8.25 18.29
CA ASN A 394 -13.90 9.07 17.44
C ASN A 394 -13.14 9.74 16.26
N LEU A 395 -12.19 9.03 15.68
CA LEU A 395 -11.45 9.40 14.48
C LEU A 395 -11.88 8.57 13.24
N LEU A 396 -12.88 7.69 13.40
CA LEU A 396 -13.46 6.88 12.34
C LEU A 396 -14.92 6.58 12.69
N CYS A 397 -15.82 6.80 11.73
CA CYS A 397 -17.24 6.42 11.85
C CYS A 397 -17.50 5.14 11.04
N LEU A 398 -17.94 4.08 11.73
CA LEU A 398 -18.28 2.79 11.12
C LEU A 398 -19.78 2.68 10.93
N HIS A 399 -20.20 2.21 9.76
CA HIS A 399 -21.60 1.98 9.41
C HIS A 399 -21.81 0.52 9.02
N GLU A 400 -22.77 -0.14 9.64
CA GLU A 400 -23.10 -1.53 9.31
C GLU A 400 -23.66 -1.68 7.89
N ASN A 401 -24.36 -0.65 7.42
CA ASN A 401 -25.00 -0.63 6.10
C ASN A 401 -25.19 0.80 5.59
N THR A 402 -25.63 0.91 4.35
CA THR A 402 -25.88 2.19 3.69
C THR A 402 -27.04 2.99 4.30
N ALA A 403 -28.00 2.34 4.97
CA ALA A 403 -29.11 3.05 5.64
C ALA A 403 -28.57 3.88 6.82
N MET A 404 -27.72 3.30 7.68
CA MET A 404 -27.07 4.02 8.77
C MET A 404 -26.16 5.15 8.27
N LEU A 405 -25.41 4.92 7.19
CA LEU A 405 -24.63 5.98 6.54
C LEU A 405 -25.52 7.11 6.06
N ALA A 406 -26.68 6.78 5.46
CA ALA A 406 -27.63 7.76 4.96
C ALA A 406 -28.24 8.60 6.11
N GLU A 407 -28.67 7.98 7.20
CA GLU A 407 -29.16 8.70 8.38
C GLU A 407 -28.12 9.68 8.91
N THR A 408 -26.87 9.23 9.05
CA THR A 408 -25.76 10.07 9.49
C THR A 408 -25.55 11.25 8.54
N PHE A 409 -25.39 11.00 7.24
CA PHE A 409 -25.10 12.05 6.27
C PHE A 409 -26.23 13.06 6.11
N LEU A 410 -27.48 12.60 6.19
CA LEU A 410 -28.65 13.47 6.17
C LEU A 410 -28.79 14.34 7.43
N ALA A 411 -28.23 13.93 8.55
CA ALA A 411 -28.21 14.68 9.80
C ALA A 411 -27.07 15.70 9.89
N LEU A 412 -25.97 15.52 9.13
CA LEU A 412 -24.83 16.44 9.14
C LEU A 412 -25.23 17.86 8.72
N PRO A 413 -24.62 18.93 9.28
CA PRO A 413 -24.89 20.30 8.88
C PRO A 413 -24.41 20.58 7.45
N GLU A 414 -25.00 21.61 6.81
CA GLU A 414 -24.57 22.10 5.49
C GLU A 414 -23.60 23.28 5.60
N GLU A 415 -22.66 23.18 6.49
CA GLU A 415 -21.67 24.22 6.76
C GLU A 415 -20.27 23.68 6.54
N LYS A 416 -19.36 24.56 6.14
CA LYS A 416 -17.96 24.21 6.03
C LYS A 416 -17.40 23.78 7.38
N SER A 417 -16.71 22.66 7.38
CA SER A 417 -16.05 22.17 8.60
C SER A 417 -14.94 23.14 9.02
N THR A 418 -14.96 23.54 10.27
CA THR A 418 -13.89 24.33 10.93
C THR A 418 -12.97 23.48 11.77
N GLN A 419 -13.19 22.16 11.83
CA GLN A 419 -12.52 21.26 12.76
C GLN A 419 -11.28 20.58 12.18
N HIS A 420 -10.89 20.84 10.93
CA HIS A 420 -9.82 20.12 10.23
C HIS A 420 -8.50 20.11 11.04
N THR A 421 -8.07 21.27 11.55
CA THR A 421 -6.83 21.39 12.35
C THR A 421 -6.95 20.60 13.66
N GLN A 422 -8.09 20.66 14.32
CA GLN A 422 -8.31 19.94 15.58
C GLN A 422 -8.29 18.40 15.36
N ILE A 423 -8.90 17.92 14.28
CA ILE A 423 -8.89 16.50 13.90
C ILE A 423 -7.47 16.06 13.57
N GLN A 424 -6.71 16.87 12.80
CA GLN A 424 -5.31 16.60 12.48
C GLN A 424 -4.45 16.47 13.74
N GLU A 425 -4.60 17.37 14.72
CA GLU A 425 -3.84 17.30 15.96
C GLU A 425 -4.22 16.07 16.78
N ARG A 426 -5.51 15.73 16.90
CA ARG A 426 -5.96 14.49 17.56
C ARG A 426 -5.39 13.25 16.86
N PHE A 427 -5.42 13.22 15.55
CA PHE A 427 -4.85 12.12 14.77
C PHE A 427 -3.33 12.03 14.94
N LYS A 428 -2.64 13.15 15.00
CA LYS A 428 -1.20 13.20 15.24
C LYS A 428 -0.83 12.64 16.64
N ILE A 429 -1.62 12.98 17.65
CA ILE A 429 -1.45 12.44 19.01
C ILE A 429 -1.65 10.92 19.00
N TRP A 430 -2.69 10.43 18.32
CA TRP A 430 -2.97 9.00 18.16
C TRP A 430 -1.85 8.25 17.43
N LEU A 431 -1.27 8.85 16.38
CA LEU A 431 -0.18 8.25 15.60
C LEU A 431 1.15 8.19 16.36
N LYS A 432 1.40 9.12 17.28
CA LYS A 432 2.71 9.29 17.93
C LYS A 432 3.30 8.02 18.56
N PRO A 433 2.57 7.17 19.27
CA PRO A 433 3.11 5.91 19.81
C PRO A 433 3.33 4.84 18.73
N LEU A 434 2.77 4.99 17.53
CA LEU A 434 2.74 3.96 16.48
C LEU A 434 3.85 4.15 15.42
N ILE A 435 4.67 5.18 15.56
CA ILE A 435 5.71 5.54 14.58
C ILE A 435 7.11 5.24 15.10
N GLY A 436 8.07 5.19 14.18
CA GLY A 436 9.50 5.02 14.47
C GLY A 436 10.03 3.61 14.26
N ASP A 437 9.17 2.62 14.19
CA ASP A 437 9.57 1.22 13.99
C ASP A 437 10.26 1.00 12.64
N THR A 438 9.84 1.69 11.58
CA THR A 438 10.49 1.60 10.26
C THR A 438 11.96 1.99 10.35
N LYS A 439 12.28 3.07 11.06
CA LYS A 439 13.65 3.53 11.28
C LYS A 439 14.44 2.52 12.11
N ARG A 440 13.89 2.11 13.25
CA ARG A 440 14.53 1.16 14.18
C ARG A 440 14.88 -0.16 13.48
N ILE A 441 13.93 -0.72 12.74
CA ILE A 441 14.11 -1.99 12.03
C ILE A 441 15.13 -1.85 10.92
N MET A 442 15.11 -0.77 10.17
CA MET A 442 16.08 -0.55 9.11
C MET A 442 17.51 -0.41 9.65
N GLN A 443 17.67 0.27 10.79
CA GLN A 443 18.96 0.34 11.50
C GLN A 443 19.42 -1.06 11.96
N GLU A 444 18.56 -1.81 12.65
CA GLU A 444 18.85 -3.17 13.09
C GLU A 444 19.25 -4.11 11.94
N ILE A 445 18.56 -4.03 10.80
CA ILE A 445 18.89 -4.84 9.62
C ILE A 445 20.26 -4.48 9.06
N LEU A 446 20.60 -3.19 9.01
CA LEU A 446 21.87 -2.72 8.42
C LEU A 446 23.08 -2.96 9.33
N GLU A 447 22.90 -2.94 10.65
CA GLU A 447 23.95 -3.34 11.60
C GLU A 447 24.45 -4.77 11.37
N ASN A 448 23.60 -5.64 10.83
CA ASN A 448 23.98 -7.00 10.43
C ASN A 448 24.70 -7.07 9.05
N ALA A 449 24.84 -5.94 8.34
CA ALA A 449 25.53 -5.88 7.05
C ALA A 449 27.04 -5.64 7.18
N GLU A 450 27.47 -5.14 8.34
CA GLU A 450 28.88 -4.91 8.68
C GLU A 450 29.56 -6.20 9.11
#